data_c828d58aff137954147f1ff7d470dd6d
#
_entry.id   c828d58aff137954147f1ff7d470dd6d
#
_cell.length_a   1.000
_cell.length_b   1.000
_cell.length_c   1.000
_cell.angle_alpha   90.00
_cell.angle_beta   90.00
_cell.angle_gamma   90.00
#
_symmetry.space_group_name_H-M   'P 1'
#
loop_
_entity.id
_entity.type
_entity.pdbx_description
1 polymer ?
#
loop_
_entity_poly.entity_id
_entity_poly.type
_entity_poly.pdbx_seq_one_letter_code
_entity_poly.pdbx_strand_id
1 'polypeptide(L)'
;MTFIIRVLIKLGILKNDFDYHLLRASMVIIFLFFGYQKWFEYEAQALLPYIGHGPLLLWMYSVFGVRGATYFLGVAEWLLGAFLFAGYWNKKLGILGALGSCFSFIATTTIIPFMPDGWAASAGGFPAMTERVAFLMKDLVLLAVSVYLLRQDLIRSSLFKTATSDSRTTVLRDATSTGVVARCLWATSVKSESLHV
;
A
#
# COMPACT_ATOMS: atom_id res chain seq x y z
N MET A 1 3.40 -24.80 -24.79
CA MET A 1 2.66 -23.73 -24.12
C MET A 1 1.66 -24.25 -23.08
N THR A 2 0.86 -25.26 -23.38
CA THR A 2 -0.17 -25.84 -22.49
C THR A 2 0.38 -26.47 -21.19
N PHE A 3 1.60 -27.05 -21.21
CA PHE A 3 2.23 -27.64 -20.02
C PHE A 3 2.59 -26.57 -18.98
N ILE A 4 3.21 -25.46 -19.40
CA ILE A 4 3.58 -24.35 -18.52
C ILE A 4 2.33 -23.75 -17.85
N ILE A 5 1.25 -23.54 -18.61
CA ILE A 5 -0.02 -23.02 -18.08
C ILE A 5 -0.59 -23.96 -17.02
N ARG A 6 -0.58 -25.29 -17.26
CA ARG A 6 -1.04 -26.26 -16.25
C ARG A 6 -0.21 -26.25 -14.98
N VAL A 7 1.11 -26.10 -15.10
CA VAL A 7 2.01 -26.00 -13.95
C VAL A 7 1.70 -24.72 -13.15
N LEU A 8 1.52 -23.57 -13.81
CA LEU A 8 1.19 -22.29 -13.17
C LEU A 8 -0.16 -22.34 -12.46
N ILE A 9 -1.16 -22.99 -13.06
CA ILE A 9 -2.48 -23.20 -12.43
C ILE A 9 -2.31 -24.11 -11.19
N LYS A 10 -1.57 -25.19 -11.29
CA LYS A 10 -1.34 -26.15 -10.21
C LYS A 10 -0.55 -25.54 -9.03
N LEU A 11 0.39 -24.62 -9.30
CA LEU A 11 1.12 -23.85 -8.31
C LEU A 11 0.29 -22.71 -7.68
N GLY A 12 -0.94 -22.47 -8.16
CA GLY A 12 -1.80 -21.42 -7.64
C GLY A 12 -1.39 -20.00 -8.01
N ILE A 13 -0.42 -19.83 -8.92
CA ILE A 13 0.08 -18.52 -9.37
C ILE A 13 -0.99 -17.75 -10.14
N LEU A 14 -1.92 -18.44 -10.79
CA LEU A 14 -3.08 -17.86 -11.49
C LEU A 14 -4.33 -17.74 -10.59
N LYS A 15 -4.20 -17.98 -9.27
CA LYS A 15 -5.30 -17.67 -8.34
C LYS A 15 -5.47 -16.15 -8.24
N ASN A 16 -6.71 -15.72 -8.20
CA ASN A 16 -7.05 -14.34 -7.94
C ASN A 16 -6.32 -13.88 -6.67
N ASP A 17 -5.62 -12.74 -6.73
CA ASP A 17 -4.90 -12.08 -5.64
C ASP A 17 -3.47 -12.54 -5.34
N PHE A 18 -2.92 -13.55 -6.03
CA PHE A 18 -1.53 -13.97 -5.79
C PHE A 18 -0.54 -12.83 -6.06
N ASP A 19 -0.69 -12.12 -7.18
CA ASP A 19 0.12 -10.97 -7.58
C ASP A 19 0.07 -9.84 -6.54
N TYR A 20 -1.12 -9.53 -6.04
CA TYR A 20 -1.33 -8.55 -4.98
C TYR A 20 -0.58 -8.93 -3.69
N HIS A 21 -0.69 -10.18 -3.25
CA HIS A 21 -0.03 -10.65 -2.04
C HIS A 21 1.49 -10.71 -2.21
N LEU A 22 1.97 -11.15 -3.38
CA LEU A 22 3.38 -11.21 -3.70
C LEU A 22 4.01 -9.81 -3.70
N LEU A 23 3.40 -8.85 -4.41
CA LEU A 23 3.88 -7.47 -4.45
C LEU A 23 3.88 -6.82 -3.07
N ARG A 24 2.84 -7.06 -2.26
CA ARG A 24 2.78 -6.56 -0.89
C ARG A 24 3.88 -7.15 -0.01
N ALA A 25 4.08 -8.47 -0.07
CA ALA A 25 5.13 -9.15 0.68
C ALA A 25 6.53 -8.63 0.28
N SER A 26 6.78 -8.46 -1.03
CA SER A 26 8.03 -7.91 -1.53
C SER A 26 8.28 -6.49 -1.01
N MET A 27 7.27 -5.63 -0.98
CA MET A 27 7.38 -4.27 -0.43
C MET A 27 7.68 -4.29 1.07
N VAL A 28 7.02 -5.16 1.84
CA VAL A 28 7.29 -5.31 3.28
C VAL A 28 8.75 -5.74 3.51
N ILE A 29 9.23 -6.74 2.76
CA ILE A 29 10.62 -7.21 2.85
C ILE A 29 11.60 -6.08 2.52
N ILE A 30 11.36 -5.33 1.45
CA ILE A 30 12.21 -4.19 1.07
C ILE A 30 12.28 -3.17 2.22
N PHE A 31 11.16 -2.72 2.75
CA PHE A 31 11.15 -1.75 3.84
C PHE A 31 11.82 -2.27 5.12
N LEU A 32 11.67 -3.56 5.43
CA LEU A 32 12.36 -4.17 6.58
C LEU A 32 13.88 -4.13 6.42
N PHE A 33 14.40 -4.56 5.27
CA PHE A 33 15.84 -4.62 5.04
C PHE A 33 16.46 -3.24 4.86
N PHE A 34 15.84 -2.35 4.09
CA PHE A 34 16.34 -1.00 3.89
C PHE A 34 16.26 -0.19 5.20
N GLY A 35 15.17 -0.30 5.95
CA GLY A 35 15.05 0.33 7.26
C GLY A 35 16.09 -0.19 8.26
N TYR A 36 16.41 -1.50 8.23
CA TYR A 36 17.46 -2.09 9.07
C TYR A 36 18.84 -1.49 8.76
N GLN A 37 19.20 -1.29 7.48
CA GLN A 37 20.48 -0.71 7.10
C GLN A 37 20.69 0.69 7.66
N LYS A 38 19.63 1.48 7.86
CA LYS A 38 19.71 2.85 8.37
C LYS A 38 20.27 2.98 9.79
N TRP A 39 20.39 1.88 10.52
CA TRP A 39 20.99 1.87 11.86
C TRP A 39 22.52 1.85 11.87
N PHE A 40 23.15 1.60 10.73
CA PHE A 40 24.60 1.48 10.61
C PHE A 40 25.27 2.76 10.09
N GLU A 41 26.50 3.00 10.53
CA GLU A 41 27.28 4.19 10.16
C GLU A 41 27.62 4.24 8.68
N TYR A 42 27.97 3.09 8.06
CA TYR A 42 28.30 3.03 6.64
C TYR A 42 27.15 3.55 5.77
N GLU A 43 25.90 3.28 6.15
CA GLU A 43 24.73 3.71 5.42
C GLU A 43 24.50 5.22 5.55
N ALA A 44 24.79 5.80 6.73
CA ALA A 44 24.71 7.24 6.93
C ALA A 44 25.66 7.99 6.00
N GLN A 45 26.87 7.46 5.80
CA GLN A 45 27.84 8.02 4.86
C GLN A 45 27.44 7.79 3.40
N ALA A 46 26.89 6.62 3.07
CA ALA A 46 26.41 6.29 1.73
C ALA A 46 25.25 7.19 1.28
N LEU A 47 24.41 7.65 2.24
CA LEU A 47 23.24 8.49 1.94
C LEU A 47 23.58 9.98 1.75
N LEU A 48 24.80 10.44 2.12
CA LEU A 48 25.17 11.84 2.00
C LEU A 48 24.91 12.45 0.61
N PRO A 49 25.33 11.83 -0.51
CA PRO A 49 25.07 12.38 -1.83
C PRO A 49 23.58 12.37 -2.22
N TYR A 50 22.79 11.44 -1.70
CA TYR A 50 21.38 11.31 -2.04
C TYR A 50 20.52 12.35 -1.33
N ILE A 51 20.63 12.44 -0.01
CA ILE A 51 19.85 13.40 0.79
C ILE A 51 20.34 14.83 0.54
N GLY A 52 21.67 15.03 0.42
CA GLY A 52 22.27 16.34 0.23
C GLY A 52 21.93 17.01 -1.11
N HIS A 53 21.51 16.25 -2.12
CA HIS A 53 21.09 16.77 -3.43
C HIS A 53 19.59 16.53 -3.72
N GLY A 54 18.88 15.90 -2.79
CA GLY A 54 17.45 15.65 -2.92
C GLY A 54 16.62 16.89 -2.58
N PRO A 55 15.87 17.49 -3.52
CA PRO A 55 15.13 18.73 -3.27
C PRO A 55 14.08 18.58 -2.16
N LEU A 56 13.53 17.39 -1.98
CA LEU A 56 12.53 17.09 -0.96
C LEU A 56 13.12 16.55 0.35
N LEU A 57 14.41 16.20 0.38
CA LEU A 57 15.04 15.54 1.53
C LEU A 57 16.14 16.40 2.21
N LEU A 58 16.66 17.41 1.53
CA LEU A 58 17.77 18.24 2.00
C LEU A 58 17.52 18.85 3.40
N TRP A 59 16.28 19.25 3.68
CA TRP A 59 15.91 19.85 4.97
C TRP A 59 16.17 18.92 6.15
N MET A 60 16.19 17.60 5.94
CA MET A 60 16.41 16.64 7.01
C MET A 60 17.78 16.80 7.67
N TYR A 61 18.81 17.15 6.89
CA TYR A 61 20.14 17.39 7.46
C TYR A 61 20.19 18.65 8.33
N SER A 62 19.44 19.68 7.96
CA SER A 62 19.35 20.90 8.75
C SER A 62 18.64 20.69 10.08
N VAL A 63 17.67 19.76 10.14
CA VAL A 63 16.84 19.51 11.34
C VAL A 63 17.45 18.44 12.23
N PHE A 64 17.90 17.32 11.66
CA PHE A 64 18.30 16.13 12.42
C PHE A 64 19.80 15.84 12.36
N GLY A 65 20.57 16.58 11.54
CA GLY A 65 21.95 16.22 11.21
C GLY A 65 22.03 14.92 10.39
N VAL A 66 23.22 14.52 9.99
CA VAL A 66 23.44 13.37 9.11
C VAL A 66 22.92 12.07 9.74
N ARG A 67 23.31 11.81 10.97
CA ARG A 67 22.95 10.57 11.67
C ARG A 67 21.48 10.52 12.06
N GLY A 68 20.93 11.64 12.53
CA GLY A 68 19.52 11.75 12.89
C GLY A 68 18.58 11.58 11.68
N ALA A 69 18.96 12.12 10.52
CA ALA A 69 18.22 11.93 9.27
C ALA A 69 18.18 10.45 8.86
N THR A 70 19.27 9.72 9.00
CA THR A 70 19.32 8.28 8.70
C THR A 70 18.42 7.48 9.64
N TYR A 71 18.44 7.77 10.94
CA TYR A 71 17.54 7.12 11.89
C TYR A 71 16.07 7.45 11.62
N PHE A 72 15.76 8.70 11.30
CA PHE A 72 14.42 9.11 10.93
C PHE A 72 13.89 8.31 9.72
N LEU A 73 14.73 8.17 8.68
CA LEU A 73 14.39 7.36 7.51
C LEU A 73 14.17 5.88 7.87
N GLY A 74 15.05 5.30 8.70
CA GLY A 74 14.92 3.92 9.15
C GLY A 74 13.61 3.65 9.90
N VAL A 75 13.23 4.55 10.81
CA VAL A 75 11.95 4.47 11.53
C VAL A 75 10.78 4.63 10.56
N ALA A 76 10.84 5.60 9.63
CA ALA A 76 9.80 5.81 8.63
C ALA A 76 9.61 4.57 7.74
N GLU A 77 10.69 3.97 7.24
CA GLU A 77 10.66 2.75 6.43
C GLU A 77 10.06 1.57 7.19
N TRP A 78 10.41 1.38 8.47
CA TRP A 78 9.83 0.33 9.29
C TRP A 78 8.35 0.55 9.57
N LEU A 79 7.91 1.79 9.79
CA LEU A 79 6.50 2.13 9.96
C LEU A 79 5.71 1.85 8.67
N LEU A 80 6.25 2.24 7.50
CA LEU A 80 5.62 1.95 6.22
C LEU A 80 5.51 0.44 5.97
N GLY A 81 6.59 -0.31 6.24
CA GLY A 81 6.58 -1.77 6.19
C GLY A 81 5.53 -2.38 7.12
N ALA A 82 5.43 -1.89 8.36
CA ALA A 82 4.44 -2.34 9.34
C ALA A 82 3.00 -2.03 8.89
N PHE A 83 2.73 -0.84 8.32
CA PHE A 83 1.42 -0.51 7.80
C PHE A 83 1.04 -1.34 6.57
N LEU A 84 1.97 -1.59 5.66
CA LEU A 84 1.75 -2.49 4.53
C LEU A 84 1.47 -3.91 5.01
N PHE A 85 2.20 -4.41 6.00
CA PHE A 85 1.97 -5.71 6.60
C PHE A 85 0.61 -5.78 7.29
N ALA A 86 0.27 -4.80 8.12
CA ALA A 86 -1.04 -4.71 8.78
C ALA A 86 -2.20 -4.59 7.77
N GLY A 87 -1.94 -4.15 6.55
CA GLY A 87 -2.87 -4.10 5.43
C GLY A 87 -3.43 -5.46 5.00
N TYR A 88 -2.83 -6.58 5.41
CA TYR A 88 -3.42 -7.91 5.23
C TYR A 88 -4.74 -8.05 5.99
N TRP A 89 -4.82 -7.48 7.19
CA TRP A 89 -6.00 -7.56 8.07
C TRP A 89 -6.86 -6.28 8.02
N ASN A 90 -6.21 -5.12 7.96
CA ASN A 90 -6.90 -3.84 7.96
C ASN A 90 -6.56 -3.00 6.74
N LYS A 91 -7.49 -2.92 5.78
CA LYS A 91 -7.29 -2.19 4.52
C LYS A 91 -6.99 -0.69 4.70
N LYS A 92 -7.48 -0.07 5.77
CA LYS A 92 -7.16 1.34 6.06
C LYS A 92 -5.67 1.54 6.36
N LEU A 93 -5.06 0.62 7.13
CA LEU A 93 -3.62 0.64 7.39
C LEU A 93 -2.83 0.33 6.12
N GLY A 94 -3.30 -0.60 5.27
CA GLY A 94 -2.72 -0.86 3.97
C GLY A 94 -2.71 0.37 3.06
N ILE A 95 -3.82 1.12 3.01
CA ILE A 95 -3.93 2.37 2.26
C ILE A 95 -2.92 3.41 2.79
N LEU A 96 -2.81 3.55 4.11
CA LEU A 96 -1.86 4.49 4.73
C LEU A 96 -0.40 4.11 4.39
N GLY A 97 -0.06 2.81 4.51
CA GLY A 97 1.26 2.30 4.14
C GLY A 97 1.57 2.51 2.66
N ALA A 98 0.64 2.19 1.76
CA ALA A 98 0.83 2.38 0.32
C ALA A 98 0.94 3.87 -0.07
N LEU A 99 0.15 4.75 0.53
CA LEU A 99 0.22 6.19 0.30
C LEU A 99 1.56 6.76 0.78
N GLY A 100 2.01 6.40 1.99
CA GLY A 100 3.31 6.81 2.50
C GLY A 100 4.47 6.27 1.64
N SER A 101 4.36 5.03 1.13
CA SER A 101 5.33 4.45 0.19
C SER A 101 5.39 5.24 -1.12
N CYS A 102 4.25 5.64 -1.68
CA CYS A 102 4.21 6.51 -2.87
C CYS A 102 4.96 7.82 -2.60
N PHE A 103 4.69 8.47 -1.46
CA PHE A 103 5.39 9.71 -1.10
C PHE A 103 6.91 9.50 -0.96
N SER A 104 7.33 8.43 -0.29
CA SER A 104 8.74 8.09 -0.12
C SER A 104 9.45 7.90 -1.46
N PHE A 105 8.87 7.08 -2.37
CA PHE A 105 9.50 6.83 -3.68
C PHE A 105 9.38 7.99 -4.66
N ILE A 106 8.38 8.86 -4.54
CA ILE A 106 8.37 10.14 -5.26
C ILE A 106 9.57 10.99 -4.78
N ALA A 107 9.76 11.11 -3.47
CA ALA A 107 10.86 11.91 -2.93
C ALA A 107 12.24 11.40 -3.39
N THR A 108 12.48 10.08 -3.37
CA THR A 108 13.74 9.50 -3.84
C THR A 108 13.92 9.61 -5.36
N THR A 109 12.85 9.42 -6.13
CA THR A 109 12.90 9.55 -7.59
C THR A 109 13.24 10.98 -8.04
N THR A 110 12.79 12.00 -7.31
CA THR A 110 13.13 13.40 -7.61
C THR A 110 14.61 13.73 -7.42
N ILE A 111 15.40 12.86 -6.79
CA ILE A 111 16.85 13.03 -6.66
C ILE A 111 17.58 12.80 -7.99
N ILE A 112 17.07 11.93 -8.86
CA ILE A 112 17.73 11.46 -10.08
C ILE A 112 18.30 12.61 -10.93
N PRO A 113 17.52 13.66 -11.29
CA PRO A 113 18.04 14.75 -12.10
C PRO A 113 19.04 15.65 -11.38
N PHE A 114 19.08 15.63 -10.05
CA PHE A 114 19.98 16.49 -9.23
C PHE A 114 21.19 15.72 -8.70
N MET A 115 21.35 14.43 -9.06
CA MET A 115 22.46 13.62 -8.56
C MET A 115 23.78 14.06 -9.17
N PRO A 116 24.77 14.51 -8.37
CA PRO A 116 26.09 14.83 -8.88
C PRO A 116 26.76 13.58 -9.42
N ASP A 117 27.43 13.71 -10.57
CA ASP A 117 28.08 12.59 -11.28
C ASP A 117 27.13 11.41 -11.56
N GLY A 118 25.83 11.70 -11.73
CA GLY A 118 24.79 10.69 -11.99
C GLY A 118 24.91 10.05 -13.39
N TRP A 119 25.60 10.71 -14.31
CA TRP A 119 25.75 10.29 -15.69
C TRP A 119 27.22 10.10 -16.03
N ALA A 120 27.57 9.00 -16.64
CA ALA A 120 28.95 8.59 -16.92
C ALA A 120 29.55 9.46 -18.03
N ALA A 121 30.36 10.46 -17.67
CA ALA A 121 31.05 11.32 -18.63
C ALA A 121 31.96 10.54 -19.58
N SER A 122 32.57 9.44 -19.12
CA SER A 122 33.41 8.54 -19.93
C SER A 122 32.65 7.83 -21.06
N ALA A 123 31.30 7.73 -20.94
CA ALA A 123 30.44 7.13 -21.93
C ALA A 123 29.57 8.17 -22.70
N GLY A 124 29.95 9.46 -22.63
CA GLY A 124 29.24 10.54 -23.29
C GLY A 124 28.11 11.19 -22.46
N GLY A 125 27.97 10.83 -21.19
CA GLY A 125 26.93 11.39 -20.31
C GLY A 125 25.58 10.72 -20.47
N PHE A 126 24.48 11.48 -20.38
CA PHE A 126 23.13 10.93 -20.52
C PHE A 126 22.95 10.18 -21.85
N PRO A 127 22.33 8.98 -21.88
CA PRO A 127 21.64 8.26 -20.80
C PRO A 127 22.51 7.21 -20.07
N ALA A 128 23.83 7.26 -20.16
CA ALA A 128 24.72 6.31 -19.50
C ALA A 128 24.73 6.59 -17.98
N MET A 129 24.07 5.75 -17.21
CA MET A 129 23.91 5.89 -15.76
C MET A 129 25.15 5.43 -15.00
N THR A 130 25.52 6.19 -13.97
CA THR A 130 26.44 5.70 -12.94
C THR A 130 25.70 4.80 -11.93
N GLU A 131 26.45 4.11 -11.09
CA GLU A 131 25.89 3.25 -10.05
C GLU A 131 24.86 3.98 -9.15
N ARG A 132 25.09 5.25 -8.85
CA ARG A 132 24.19 6.07 -8.01
C ARG A 132 22.81 6.25 -8.63
N VAL A 133 22.74 6.64 -9.90
CA VAL A 133 21.46 6.79 -10.61
C VAL A 133 20.83 5.43 -10.87
N ALA A 134 21.61 4.42 -11.25
CA ALA A 134 21.11 3.06 -11.44
C ALA A 134 20.45 2.51 -10.17
N PHE A 135 21.02 2.82 -8.98
CA PHE A 135 20.42 2.47 -7.70
C PHE A 135 19.04 3.13 -7.48
N LEU A 136 18.89 4.41 -7.84
CA LEU A 136 17.62 5.13 -7.72
C LEU A 136 16.57 4.68 -8.74
N MET A 137 16.98 4.13 -9.88
CA MET A 137 16.03 3.70 -10.93
C MET A 137 15.08 2.58 -10.47
N LYS A 138 15.49 1.76 -9.51
CA LYS A 138 14.58 0.78 -8.90
C LYS A 138 13.36 1.42 -8.23
N ASP A 139 13.51 2.65 -7.73
CA ASP A 139 12.46 3.35 -7.00
C ASP A 139 11.28 3.73 -7.90
N LEU A 140 11.49 3.84 -9.22
CA LEU A 140 10.41 3.96 -10.20
C LEU A 140 9.49 2.73 -10.20
N VAL A 141 10.09 1.53 -10.14
CA VAL A 141 9.32 0.28 -10.08
C VAL A 141 8.61 0.17 -8.74
N LEU A 142 9.29 0.52 -7.64
CA LEU A 142 8.70 0.50 -6.29
C LEU A 142 7.57 1.51 -6.16
N LEU A 143 7.67 2.67 -6.81
CA LEU A 143 6.58 3.63 -6.90
C LEU A 143 5.37 3.04 -7.64
N ALA A 144 5.58 2.40 -8.80
CA ALA A 144 4.50 1.76 -9.55
C ALA A 144 3.80 0.66 -8.73
N VAL A 145 4.57 -0.16 -7.98
CA VAL A 145 4.03 -1.17 -7.06
C VAL A 145 3.24 -0.50 -5.93
N SER A 146 3.72 0.61 -5.37
CA SER A 146 3.01 1.35 -4.30
C SER A 146 1.67 1.89 -4.79
N VAL A 147 1.63 2.46 -5.99
CA VAL A 147 0.38 2.93 -6.64
C VAL A 147 -0.58 1.77 -6.90
N TYR A 148 -0.08 0.63 -7.37
CA TYR A 148 -0.88 -0.57 -7.56
C TYR A 148 -1.51 -1.04 -6.25
N LEU A 149 -0.74 -1.17 -5.16
CA LEU A 149 -1.23 -1.58 -3.86
C LEU A 149 -2.24 -0.59 -3.29
N LEU A 150 -1.99 0.71 -3.42
CA LEU A 150 -2.91 1.78 -3.02
C LEU A 150 -4.26 1.63 -3.72
N ARG A 151 -4.24 1.50 -5.06
CA ARG A 151 -5.45 1.30 -5.85
C ARG A 151 -6.22 0.05 -5.45
N GLN A 152 -5.54 -1.07 -5.25
CA GLN A 152 -6.16 -2.33 -4.86
C GLN A 152 -6.82 -2.25 -3.46
N ASP A 153 -6.15 -1.62 -2.50
CA ASP A 153 -6.72 -1.46 -1.16
C ASP A 153 -7.91 -0.50 -1.13
N LEU A 154 -7.89 0.56 -1.94
CA LEU A 154 -9.03 1.47 -2.10
C LEU A 154 -10.26 0.73 -2.67
N ILE A 155 -10.08 -0.03 -3.75
CA ILE A 155 -11.15 -0.81 -4.37
C ILE A 155 -11.72 -1.81 -3.36
N ARG A 156 -10.87 -2.57 -2.67
CA ARG A 156 -11.30 -3.59 -1.69
C ARG A 156 -12.00 -2.96 -0.49
N SER A 157 -11.59 -1.77 -0.05
CA SER A 157 -12.23 -1.07 1.06
C SER A 157 -13.61 -0.51 0.66
N SER A 158 -13.80 -0.07 -0.57
CA SER A 158 -15.09 0.40 -1.09
C SER A 158 -16.09 -0.73 -1.29
N LEU A 159 -15.65 -1.85 -1.86
CA LEU A 159 -16.48 -3.05 -2.04
C LEU A 159 -16.98 -3.59 -0.69
N PHE A 160 -16.10 -3.62 0.33
CA PHE A 160 -16.49 -4.03 1.68
C PHE A 160 -17.58 -3.12 2.27
N LYS A 161 -17.45 -1.79 2.11
CA LYS A 161 -18.47 -0.84 2.57
C LYS A 161 -19.80 -1.03 1.86
N THR A 162 -19.80 -1.24 0.55
CA THR A 162 -21.01 -1.45 -0.25
C THR A 162 -21.72 -2.74 0.18
N ALA A 163 -21.00 -3.85 0.32
CA ALA A 163 -21.55 -5.12 0.78
C ALA A 163 -22.16 -5.02 2.19
N THR A 164 -21.49 -4.32 3.10
CA THR A 164 -22.01 -4.11 4.47
C THR A 164 -23.27 -3.23 4.49
N SER A 165 -23.32 -2.21 3.63
CA SER A 165 -24.49 -1.33 3.50
C SER A 165 -25.69 -2.10 2.94
N ASP A 166 -25.49 -2.90 1.92
CA ASP A 166 -26.53 -3.71 1.28
C ASP A 166 -27.11 -4.75 2.25
N SER A 167 -26.25 -5.48 2.96
CA SER A 167 -26.65 -6.43 3.99
C SER A 167 -27.49 -5.77 5.10
N ARG A 168 -27.10 -4.57 5.55
CA ARG A 168 -27.86 -3.82 6.58
C ARG A 168 -29.22 -3.37 6.06
N THR A 169 -29.29 -2.93 4.80
CA THR A 169 -30.54 -2.52 4.16
C THR A 169 -31.50 -3.71 3.99
N THR A 170 -30.97 -4.88 3.61
CA THR A 170 -31.76 -6.11 3.48
C THR A 170 -32.33 -6.55 4.84
N VAL A 171 -31.51 -6.58 5.90
CA VAL A 171 -31.97 -6.94 7.25
C VAL A 171 -33.04 -5.98 7.75
N LEU A 172 -32.90 -4.67 7.53
CA LEU A 172 -33.90 -3.68 7.91
C LEU A 172 -35.21 -3.85 7.13
N ARG A 173 -35.12 -4.17 5.84
CA ARG A 173 -36.27 -4.43 4.98
C ARG A 173 -37.05 -5.66 5.44
N ASP A 174 -36.35 -6.75 5.75
CA ASP A 174 -36.95 -7.99 6.26
C ASP A 174 -37.59 -7.77 7.64
N ALA A 175 -36.94 -7.06 8.54
CA ALA A 175 -37.50 -6.71 9.84
C ALA A 175 -38.76 -5.84 9.70
N THR A 176 -38.78 -4.92 8.75
CA THR A 176 -39.94 -4.07 8.48
C THR A 176 -41.11 -4.89 7.87
N SER A 177 -40.79 -5.77 6.91
CA SER A 177 -41.80 -6.66 6.27
C SER A 177 -42.40 -7.64 7.28
N THR A 178 -41.59 -8.22 8.15
CA THR A 178 -42.05 -9.10 9.23
C THR A 178 -42.91 -8.35 10.25
N GLY A 179 -42.56 -7.13 10.58
CA GLY A 179 -43.35 -6.27 11.45
C GLY A 179 -44.71 -5.87 10.85
N VAL A 180 -44.76 -5.65 9.53
CA VAL A 180 -46.04 -5.39 8.80
C VAL A 180 -46.91 -6.61 8.77
N VAL A 181 -46.35 -7.79 8.46
CA VAL A 181 -47.10 -9.07 8.46
C VAL A 181 -47.63 -9.37 9.85
N ALA A 182 -46.83 -9.19 10.92
CA ALA A 182 -47.29 -9.40 12.29
C ALA A 182 -48.46 -8.48 12.66
N ARG A 183 -48.43 -7.19 12.25
CA ARG A 183 -49.54 -6.25 12.46
C ARG A 183 -50.82 -6.63 11.69
N CYS A 184 -50.66 -7.11 10.45
CA CYS A 184 -51.82 -7.58 9.66
C CYS A 184 -52.47 -8.82 10.29
N LEU A 185 -51.68 -9.76 10.77
CA LEU A 185 -52.18 -10.98 11.43
C LEU A 185 -52.89 -10.64 12.75
N TRP A 186 -52.35 -9.68 13.52
CA TRP A 186 -53.00 -9.23 14.77
C TRP A 186 -54.33 -8.50 14.49
N ALA A 187 -54.36 -7.64 13.48
CA ALA A 187 -55.58 -6.93 13.07
C ALA A 187 -56.70 -7.86 12.57
N THR A 188 -56.36 -8.95 11.88
CA THR A 188 -57.35 -9.98 11.44
C THR A 188 -57.85 -10.84 12.60
N SER A 189 -57.00 -11.15 13.57
CA SER A 189 -57.39 -11.89 14.79
C SER A 189 -58.38 -11.12 15.64
N VAL A 190 -58.16 -9.83 15.89
CA VAL A 190 -59.05 -8.94 16.67
C VAL A 190 -60.42 -8.79 16.00
N LYS A 191 -60.46 -8.78 14.64
CA LYS A 191 -61.74 -8.63 13.90
C LYS A 191 -62.57 -9.92 13.91
N SER A 192 -61.96 -11.07 14.11
CA SER A 192 -62.63 -12.39 14.22
C SER A 192 -63.33 -12.55 15.59
N GLU A 193 -62.81 -11.96 16.66
CA GLU A 193 -63.39 -12.04 17.99
C GLU A 193 -64.60 -11.12 18.19
N SER A 194 -64.71 -10.05 17.40
CA SER A 194 -65.86 -9.10 17.51
C SER A 194 -67.12 -9.53 16.74
N LEU A 195 -67.12 -10.70 16.07
CA LEU A 195 -68.24 -11.25 15.30
C LEU A 195 -69.00 -12.37 16.05
N HIS A 196 -68.60 -12.70 17.27
CA HIS A 196 -69.23 -13.76 18.07
C HIS A 196 -69.79 -13.25 19.43
N VAL A 197 -70.27 -11.98 19.47
CA VAL A 197 -71.09 -11.48 20.57
C VAL A 197 -72.44 -11.02 20.07
#